data_da6ef56da9e06af9d421056444aefb80
#
_entry.id   da6ef56da9e06af9d421056444aefb80
#
_cell.length_a   1.000
_cell.length_b   1.000
_cell.length_c   1.000
_cell.angle_alpha   90.00
_cell.angle_beta   90.00
_cell.angle_gamma   90.00
#
_symmetry.space_group_name_H-M   'P 1'
#
loop_
_entity.id
_entity.type
_entity.pdbx_description
1 polymer ?
#
loop_
_entity_poly.entity_id
_entity_poly.type
_entity_poly.pdbx_seq_one_letter_code
_entity_poly.pdbx_strand_id
1 'polypeptide(L)'
;MVKISIIVPALNEGKYIKNTLESLSKQSFSDFEVIVVDGGSTDGTCRVAQNYARIVKQSKKGISLARNTGAAHAKGEILFFTDADTVIGKDTLRSIYNLFRDKSVAVATGPILPKEKVGLAVRMLYAFNYRSLVKFSMLIGKPSFVGSNIAVRRSAFERIHGFNESYHTYEDCDMTMRAGCKGRAVYDEEIKVYSSARRIVKWGIAKYLAFTIPNMLNFYFRDSPSKNYEPIR
;
A
#
# COMPACT_ATOMS: atom_id res chain seq x y z
N MET A 1 15.43 -18.78 -2.73
CA MET A 1 15.11 -17.72 -3.76
C MET A 1 14.02 -16.84 -3.17
N VAL A 2 14.22 -15.51 -3.15
CA VAL A 2 13.25 -14.55 -2.60
C VAL A 2 11.89 -14.71 -3.29
N LYS A 3 10.82 -14.88 -2.52
CA LYS A 3 9.45 -15.06 -3.04
C LYS A 3 8.67 -13.74 -3.03
N ILE A 4 8.81 -12.95 -1.97
CA ILE A 4 8.09 -11.69 -1.80
C ILE A 4 9.10 -10.56 -1.64
N SER A 5 8.97 -9.48 -2.40
CA SER A 5 9.68 -8.23 -2.16
C SER A 5 8.71 -7.21 -1.60
N ILE A 6 9.01 -6.70 -0.40
CA ILE A 6 8.20 -5.69 0.28
C ILE A 6 8.79 -4.33 -0.05
N ILE A 7 7.98 -3.45 -0.61
CA ILE A 7 8.36 -2.09 -1.02
C ILE A 7 7.69 -1.09 -0.08
N VAL A 8 8.52 -0.31 0.61
CA VAL A 8 8.10 0.69 1.61
C VAL A 8 8.62 2.05 1.17
N PRO A 9 7.80 2.88 0.50
CA PRO A 9 8.16 4.27 0.26
C PRO A 9 8.19 5.04 1.58
N ALA A 10 9.23 5.86 1.77
CA ALA A 10 9.40 6.64 2.99
C ALA A 10 9.91 8.05 2.69
N LEU A 11 9.34 9.04 3.38
CA LEU A 11 9.81 10.43 3.37
C LEU A 11 9.49 11.09 4.70
N ASN A 12 10.49 11.29 5.56
CA ASN A 12 10.35 11.83 6.91
C ASN A 12 9.37 11.04 7.79
N GLU A 13 9.57 9.73 7.86
CA GLU A 13 8.76 8.79 8.65
C GLU A 13 9.53 8.17 9.83
N GLY A 14 10.60 8.82 10.31
CA GLY A 14 11.48 8.31 11.37
C GLY A 14 10.77 7.94 12.67
N LYS A 15 9.63 8.59 12.97
CA LYS A 15 8.79 8.27 14.14
C LYS A 15 7.99 6.98 13.99
N TYR A 16 7.71 6.54 12.77
CA TYR A 16 6.74 5.46 12.49
C TYR A 16 7.37 4.21 11.88
N ILE A 17 8.38 4.39 11.01
CA ILE A 17 8.96 3.34 10.18
C ILE A 17 9.51 2.16 11.01
N LYS A 18 9.99 2.41 12.23
CA LYS A 18 10.49 1.36 13.11
C LYS A 18 9.44 0.28 13.36
N ASN A 19 8.22 0.68 13.71
CA ASN A 19 7.13 -0.28 14.00
C ASN A 19 6.75 -1.11 12.77
N THR A 20 6.76 -0.51 11.58
CA THR A 20 6.53 -1.19 10.31
C THR A 20 7.59 -2.26 10.08
N LEU A 21 8.87 -1.90 10.18
CA LEU A 21 9.99 -2.79 9.93
C LEU A 21 10.10 -3.90 11.00
N GLU A 22 9.84 -3.61 12.26
CA GLU A 22 9.77 -4.61 13.33
C GLU A 22 8.61 -5.60 13.11
N SER A 23 7.48 -5.17 12.53
CA SER A 23 6.39 -6.09 12.21
C SER A 23 6.75 -7.04 11.07
N LEU A 24 7.58 -6.58 10.13
CA LEU A 24 8.12 -7.41 9.06
C LEU A 24 9.13 -8.44 9.60
N SER A 25 9.99 -8.06 10.54
CA SER A 25 10.95 -9.01 11.15
C SER A 25 10.27 -10.13 11.97
N LYS A 26 8.99 -9.94 12.34
CA LYS A 26 8.18 -10.92 13.13
C LYS A 26 7.25 -11.78 12.27
N GLN A 27 7.38 -11.74 10.95
CA GLN A 27 6.54 -12.54 10.06
C GLN A 27 6.79 -14.04 10.22
N SER A 28 5.74 -14.84 10.08
CA SER A 28 5.81 -16.31 10.10
C SER A 28 6.36 -16.93 8.80
N PHE A 29 6.59 -16.11 7.79
CA PHE A 29 7.17 -16.45 6.48
C PHE A 29 8.52 -15.76 6.36
N SER A 30 9.55 -16.43 5.80
CA SER A 30 10.94 -15.96 5.80
C SER A 30 11.53 -15.65 4.42
N ASP A 31 10.93 -16.17 3.33
CA ASP A 31 11.49 -16.03 1.97
C ASP A 31 11.13 -14.67 1.35
N PHE A 32 11.47 -13.58 2.03
CA PHE A 32 11.20 -12.22 1.57
C PHE A 32 12.42 -11.30 1.70
N GLU A 33 12.37 -10.17 1.03
CA GLU A 33 13.26 -9.03 1.21
C GLU A 33 12.45 -7.76 1.49
N VAL A 34 13.07 -6.79 2.15
CA VAL A 34 12.48 -5.47 2.41
C VAL A 34 13.31 -4.40 1.73
N ILE A 35 12.64 -3.56 0.94
CA ILE A 35 13.23 -2.43 0.22
C ILE A 35 12.53 -1.16 0.69
N VAL A 36 13.26 -0.31 1.39
CA VAL A 36 12.79 1.04 1.74
C VAL A 36 13.27 2.00 0.66
N VAL A 37 12.33 2.70 0.03
CA VAL A 37 12.65 3.73 -0.97
C VAL A 37 12.54 5.09 -0.32
N ASP A 38 13.69 5.72 -0.07
CA ASP A 38 13.79 7.00 0.60
C ASP A 38 13.69 8.17 -0.39
N GLY A 39 12.66 8.99 -0.22
CA GLY A 39 12.35 10.18 -1.04
C GLY A 39 13.17 11.43 -0.67
N GLY A 40 14.30 11.29 0.03
CA GLY A 40 15.14 12.38 0.50
C GLY A 40 14.77 12.82 1.92
N SER A 41 14.65 11.89 2.85
CA SER A 41 14.38 12.17 4.27
C SER A 41 15.52 12.94 4.92
N THR A 42 15.15 13.92 5.76
CA THR A 42 16.06 14.74 6.55
C THR A 42 16.04 14.44 8.05
N ASP A 43 15.16 13.51 8.46
CA ASP A 43 15.03 13.01 9.84
C ASP A 43 15.77 11.67 10.06
N GLY A 44 15.42 10.94 11.09
CA GLY A 44 16.03 9.64 11.42
C GLY A 44 15.57 8.45 10.56
N THR A 45 14.76 8.64 9.50
CA THR A 45 14.16 7.56 8.71
C THR A 45 15.19 6.55 8.20
N CYS A 46 16.20 7.01 7.46
CA CYS A 46 17.24 6.13 6.90
C CYS A 46 18.06 5.43 7.98
N ARG A 47 18.39 6.16 9.06
CA ARG A 47 19.17 5.59 10.18
C ARG A 47 18.44 4.43 10.86
N VAL A 48 17.11 4.52 10.98
CA VAL A 48 16.30 3.42 11.50
C VAL A 48 16.19 2.29 10.48
N ALA A 49 15.90 2.62 9.23
CA ALA A 49 15.60 1.64 8.18
C ALA A 49 16.79 0.73 7.83
N GLN A 50 18.02 1.23 7.87
CA GLN A 50 19.23 0.46 7.52
C GLN A 50 19.45 -0.80 8.36
N ASN A 51 18.87 -0.88 9.56
CA ASN A 51 18.98 -2.05 10.44
C ASN A 51 18.04 -3.20 10.03
N TYR A 52 17.10 -2.96 9.11
CA TYR A 52 16.03 -3.91 8.77
C TYR A 52 15.90 -4.15 7.27
N ALA A 53 16.34 -3.22 6.44
CA ALA A 53 15.99 -3.19 5.03
C ALA A 53 17.13 -2.66 4.16
N ARG A 54 17.10 -3.07 2.88
CA ARG A 54 17.89 -2.40 1.86
C ARG A 54 17.28 -1.03 1.57
N ILE A 55 18.10 0.03 1.63
CA ILE A 55 17.66 1.39 1.30
C ILE A 55 18.01 1.69 -0.15
N VAL A 56 17.02 2.19 -0.89
CA VAL A 56 17.17 2.76 -2.24
C VAL A 56 16.83 4.24 -2.15
N LYS A 57 17.75 5.11 -2.56
CA LYS A 57 17.51 6.56 -2.59
C LYS A 57 16.83 6.97 -3.90
N GLN A 58 15.84 7.82 -3.79
CA GLN A 58 15.12 8.39 -4.91
C GLN A 58 15.54 9.85 -5.12
N SER A 59 15.80 10.25 -6.35
CA SER A 59 16.24 11.61 -6.68
C SER A 59 15.09 12.62 -6.84
N LYS A 60 13.91 12.15 -7.25
CA LYS A 60 12.71 12.98 -7.46
C LYS A 60 11.61 12.57 -6.49
N LYS A 61 10.80 13.52 -6.02
CA LYS A 61 9.64 13.24 -5.16
C LYS A 61 8.50 12.61 -5.96
N GLY A 62 7.76 11.68 -5.34
CA GLY A 62 6.59 11.04 -5.92
C GLY A 62 6.38 9.64 -5.35
N ILE A 63 5.16 9.35 -4.91
CA ILE A 63 4.82 8.05 -4.30
C ILE A 63 4.83 6.93 -5.36
N SER A 64 4.27 7.19 -6.54
CA SER A 64 4.26 6.27 -7.68
C SER A 64 5.68 5.94 -8.13
N LEU A 65 6.53 6.97 -8.28
CA LEU A 65 7.94 6.80 -8.62
C LEU A 65 8.68 5.98 -7.54
N ALA A 66 8.42 6.23 -6.25
CA ALA A 66 9.04 5.45 -5.19
C ALA A 66 8.66 3.97 -5.25
N ARG A 67 7.38 3.66 -5.48
CA ARG A 67 6.91 2.28 -5.62
C ARG A 67 7.50 1.61 -6.87
N ASN A 68 7.55 2.31 -8.01
CA ASN A 68 8.17 1.81 -9.23
C ASN A 68 9.68 1.57 -9.04
N THR A 69 10.38 2.52 -8.41
CA THR A 69 11.82 2.38 -8.09
C THR A 69 12.06 1.16 -7.20
N GLY A 70 11.26 0.97 -6.15
CA GLY A 70 11.35 -0.21 -5.30
C GLY A 70 11.12 -1.51 -6.06
N ALA A 71 10.10 -1.55 -6.92
CA ALA A 71 9.79 -2.70 -7.76
C ALA A 71 10.92 -3.06 -8.74
N ALA A 72 11.58 -2.06 -9.32
CA ALA A 72 12.74 -2.27 -10.19
C ALA A 72 13.95 -2.89 -9.47
N HIS A 73 14.11 -2.65 -8.17
CA HIS A 73 15.17 -3.23 -7.35
C HIS A 73 14.79 -4.56 -6.67
N ALA A 74 13.53 -4.98 -6.79
CA ALA A 74 12.97 -6.16 -6.17
C ALA A 74 13.41 -7.45 -6.87
N LYS A 75 13.50 -8.58 -6.15
CA LYS A 75 13.87 -9.91 -6.66
C LYS A 75 12.72 -10.92 -6.58
N GLY A 76 11.72 -10.67 -5.73
CA GLY A 76 10.60 -11.58 -5.49
C GLY A 76 9.65 -11.71 -6.68
N GLU A 77 8.97 -12.84 -6.78
CA GLU A 77 7.91 -13.10 -7.76
C GLU A 77 6.63 -12.32 -7.44
N ILE A 78 6.47 -11.92 -6.17
CA ILE A 78 5.35 -11.16 -5.64
C ILE A 78 5.91 -9.85 -5.10
N LEU A 79 5.30 -8.72 -5.49
CA LEU A 79 5.59 -7.39 -4.97
C LEU A 79 4.51 -7.05 -3.93
N PHE A 80 4.92 -6.73 -2.71
CA PHE A 80 4.00 -6.29 -1.67
C PHE A 80 4.29 -4.83 -1.32
N PHE A 81 3.34 -3.95 -1.62
CA PHE A 81 3.43 -2.52 -1.32
C PHE A 81 2.75 -2.23 0.02
N THR A 82 3.44 -1.48 0.86
CA THR A 82 2.92 -1.03 2.15
C THR A 82 3.53 0.33 2.52
N ASP A 83 2.90 1.07 3.43
CA ASP A 83 3.37 2.39 3.82
C ASP A 83 4.27 2.34 5.08
N ALA A 84 5.11 3.36 5.27
CA ALA A 84 6.08 3.42 6.37
C ALA A 84 5.46 3.55 7.78
N ASP A 85 4.15 3.79 7.88
CA ASP A 85 3.40 3.87 9.14
C ASP A 85 2.42 2.70 9.36
N THR A 86 2.55 1.64 8.56
CA THR A 86 1.66 0.48 8.55
C THR A 86 2.33 -0.72 9.23
N VAL A 87 1.65 -1.32 10.20
CA VAL A 87 2.08 -2.56 10.89
C VAL A 87 1.45 -3.76 10.19
N ILE A 88 2.28 -4.74 9.84
CA ILE A 88 1.86 -5.92 9.09
C ILE A 88 1.46 -7.03 10.04
N GLY A 89 0.32 -7.67 9.81
CA GLY A 89 -0.13 -8.83 10.61
C GLY A 89 0.87 -9.99 10.53
N LYS A 90 1.04 -10.74 11.61
CA LYS A 90 2.09 -11.78 11.76
C LYS A 90 2.10 -12.81 10.62
N ASP A 91 0.94 -13.18 10.10
CA ASP A 91 0.79 -14.22 9.08
C ASP A 91 0.48 -13.67 7.68
N THR A 92 0.48 -12.35 7.51
CA THR A 92 0.12 -11.68 6.26
C THR A 92 1.00 -12.14 5.08
N LEU A 93 2.32 -12.23 5.24
CA LEU A 93 3.20 -12.67 4.15
C LEU A 93 2.99 -14.14 3.80
N ARG A 94 2.69 -14.98 4.78
CA ARG A 94 2.35 -16.40 4.54
C ARG A 94 1.05 -16.52 3.77
N SER A 95 0.03 -15.75 4.11
CA SER A 95 -1.26 -15.73 3.41
C SER A 95 -1.08 -15.23 1.97
N ILE A 96 -0.32 -14.16 1.75
CA ILE A 96 0.06 -13.69 0.42
C ILE A 96 0.76 -14.81 -0.38
N TYR A 97 1.77 -15.44 0.19
CA TYR A 97 2.50 -16.51 -0.50
C TYR A 97 1.58 -17.66 -0.91
N ASN A 98 0.74 -18.14 0.02
CA ASN A 98 -0.20 -19.24 -0.25
C ASN A 98 -1.22 -18.88 -1.33
N LEU A 99 -1.79 -17.68 -1.27
CA LEU A 99 -2.76 -17.18 -2.25
C LEU A 99 -2.14 -17.12 -3.67
N PHE A 100 -0.91 -16.62 -3.79
CA PHE A 100 -0.23 -16.49 -5.09
C PHE A 100 0.33 -17.79 -5.66
N ARG A 101 0.18 -18.93 -4.96
CA ARG A 101 0.39 -20.26 -5.57
C ARG A 101 -0.61 -20.52 -6.70
N ASP A 102 -1.81 -19.96 -6.59
CA ASP A 102 -2.74 -19.88 -7.73
C ASP A 102 -2.20 -18.85 -8.75
N LYS A 103 -1.78 -19.37 -9.90
CA LYS A 103 -1.19 -18.57 -10.99
C LYS A 103 -2.19 -17.61 -11.65
N SER A 104 -3.49 -17.80 -11.47
CA SER A 104 -4.52 -16.90 -11.97
C SER A 104 -4.62 -15.58 -11.15
N VAL A 105 -4.12 -15.57 -9.90
CA VAL A 105 -4.14 -14.38 -9.06
C VAL A 105 -3.11 -13.36 -9.55
N ALA A 106 -3.58 -12.19 -9.96
CA ALA A 106 -2.75 -11.07 -10.40
C ALA A 106 -2.49 -10.06 -9.27
N VAL A 107 -3.51 -9.72 -8.50
CA VAL A 107 -3.44 -8.71 -7.44
C VAL A 107 -4.32 -9.10 -6.26
N ALA A 108 -3.87 -8.80 -5.06
CA ALA A 108 -4.61 -9.11 -3.83
C ALA A 108 -4.47 -7.99 -2.80
N THR A 109 -5.46 -7.92 -1.93
CA THR A 109 -5.50 -7.07 -0.73
C THR A 109 -6.27 -7.76 0.38
N GLY A 110 -6.39 -7.12 1.52
CA GLY A 110 -7.19 -7.57 2.64
C GLY A 110 -7.53 -6.43 3.59
N PRO A 111 -7.98 -6.74 4.81
CA PRO A 111 -8.39 -5.74 5.79
C PRO A 111 -7.28 -4.75 6.13
N ILE A 112 -7.63 -3.45 6.09
CA ILE A 112 -6.83 -2.37 6.67
C ILE A 112 -7.57 -1.89 7.92
N LEU A 113 -6.95 -2.05 9.07
CA LEU A 113 -7.50 -1.70 10.37
C LEU A 113 -6.78 -0.48 10.95
N PRO A 114 -7.43 0.33 11.80
CA PRO A 114 -6.73 1.41 12.48
C PRO A 114 -5.72 0.84 13.49
N LYS A 115 -4.49 1.33 13.46
CA LYS A 115 -3.42 0.95 14.39
C LYS A 115 -3.67 1.49 15.80
N GLU A 116 -4.16 2.73 15.87
CA GLU A 116 -4.43 3.42 17.12
C GLU A 116 -5.81 3.02 17.69
N LYS A 117 -5.98 3.18 19.02
CA LYS A 117 -7.29 3.09 19.66
C LYS A 117 -8.11 4.32 19.24
N VAL A 118 -9.09 4.11 18.37
CA VAL A 118 -9.97 5.17 17.84
C VAL A 118 -11.43 4.90 18.22
N GLY A 119 -12.24 5.96 18.24
CA GLY A 119 -13.68 5.86 18.51
C GLY A 119 -14.43 5.02 17.47
N LEU A 120 -15.66 4.60 17.83
CA LEU A 120 -16.48 3.72 17.00
C LEU A 120 -16.71 4.29 15.57
N ALA A 121 -16.99 5.60 15.46
CA ALA A 121 -17.21 6.24 14.16
C ALA A 121 -16.02 6.10 13.20
N VAL A 122 -14.78 6.26 13.70
CA VAL A 122 -13.56 6.06 12.88
C VAL A 122 -13.39 4.59 12.51
N ARG A 123 -13.68 3.66 13.42
CA ARG A 123 -13.63 2.22 13.13
C ARG A 123 -14.63 1.82 12.05
N MET A 124 -15.85 2.35 12.12
CA MET A 124 -16.88 2.12 11.10
C MET A 124 -16.47 2.70 9.74
N LEU A 125 -15.86 3.90 9.73
CA LEU A 125 -15.34 4.52 8.51
C LEU A 125 -14.23 3.69 7.88
N TYR A 126 -13.30 3.13 8.68
CA TYR A 126 -12.29 2.18 8.19
C TYR A 126 -12.91 0.95 7.57
N ALA A 127 -13.85 0.31 8.28
CA ALA A 127 -14.53 -0.88 7.76
C ALA A 127 -15.29 -0.57 6.45
N PHE A 128 -15.94 0.57 6.37
CA PHE A 128 -16.64 0.99 5.16
C PHE A 128 -15.66 1.24 4.00
N ASN A 129 -14.62 2.06 4.19
CA ASN A 129 -13.68 2.42 3.13
C ASN A 129 -12.82 1.24 2.67
N TYR A 130 -12.25 0.49 3.60
CA TYR A 130 -11.22 -0.50 3.29
C TYR A 130 -11.73 -1.94 3.17
N ARG A 131 -13.01 -2.16 3.43
CA ARG A 131 -13.63 -3.47 3.25
C ARG A 131 -14.83 -3.39 2.31
N SER A 132 -15.85 -2.58 2.63
CA SER A 132 -17.09 -2.54 1.86
C SER A 132 -16.89 -1.93 0.48
N LEU A 133 -16.22 -0.77 0.39
CA LEU A 133 -15.95 -0.14 -0.91
C LEU A 133 -14.99 -0.97 -1.75
N VAL A 134 -13.97 -1.58 -1.15
CA VAL A 134 -13.05 -2.47 -1.87
C VAL A 134 -13.78 -3.67 -2.45
N LYS A 135 -14.60 -4.38 -1.64
CA LYS A 135 -15.40 -5.51 -2.14
C LYS A 135 -16.41 -5.08 -3.21
N PHE A 136 -17.03 -3.93 -3.05
CA PHE A 136 -17.94 -3.37 -4.06
C PHE A 136 -17.20 -3.05 -5.37
N SER A 137 -16.00 -2.45 -5.30
CA SER A 137 -15.20 -2.15 -6.49
C SER A 137 -14.84 -3.42 -7.29
N MET A 138 -14.57 -4.52 -6.57
CA MET A 138 -14.33 -5.82 -7.19
C MET A 138 -15.58 -6.38 -7.86
N LEU A 139 -16.75 -6.25 -7.20
CA LEU A 139 -18.04 -6.72 -7.75
C LEU A 139 -18.39 -6.05 -9.08
N ILE A 140 -18.08 -4.75 -9.22
CA ILE A 140 -18.30 -4.02 -10.48
C ILE A 140 -17.15 -4.17 -11.50
N GLY A 141 -16.19 -5.07 -11.25
CA GLY A 141 -15.08 -5.34 -12.15
C GLY A 141 -13.99 -4.26 -12.18
N LYS A 142 -13.97 -3.34 -11.19
CA LYS A 142 -12.99 -2.26 -11.06
C LYS A 142 -12.23 -2.35 -9.73
N PRO A 143 -11.42 -3.41 -9.49
CA PRO A 143 -10.74 -3.60 -8.21
C PRO A 143 -9.89 -2.39 -7.86
N SER A 144 -10.21 -1.73 -6.74
CA SER A 144 -9.55 -0.51 -6.27
C SER A 144 -9.02 -0.75 -4.86
N PHE A 145 -7.71 -1.00 -4.76
CA PHE A 145 -7.04 -1.34 -3.52
C PHE A 145 -6.20 -0.15 -3.04
N VAL A 146 -5.91 -0.11 -1.75
CA VAL A 146 -5.19 1.00 -1.13
C VAL A 146 -3.71 0.65 -0.96
N GLY A 147 -2.84 1.58 -1.31
CA GLY A 147 -1.40 1.42 -1.43
C GLY A 147 -0.66 0.88 -0.19
N SER A 148 -1.27 0.99 0.99
CA SER A 148 -0.73 0.42 2.23
C SER A 148 -0.90 -1.10 2.36
N ASN A 149 -1.67 -1.76 1.46
CA ASN A 149 -1.90 -3.21 1.49
C ASN A 149 -2.19 -3.78 0.10
N ILE A 150 -1.19 -3.81 -0.76
CA ILE A 150 -1.32 -4.37 -2.12
C ILE A 150 -0.25 -5.41 -2.35
N ALA A 151 -0.66 -6.65 -2.63
CA ALA A 151 0.19 -7.68 -3.19
C ALA A 151 -0.12 -7.84 -4.68
N VAL A 152 0.89 -7.85 -5.53
CA VAL A 152 0.73 -8.01 -6.97
C VAL A 152 1.77 -8.96 -7.53
N ARG A 153 1.37 -9.82 -8.47
CA ARG A 153 2.30 -10.67 -9.21
C ARG A 153 3.23 -9.80 -10.05
N ARG A 154 4.55 -9.99 -9.93
CA ARG A 154 5.54 -9.21 -10.68
C ARG A 154 5.22 -9.17 -12.18
N SER A 155 4.94 -10.32 -12.80
CA SER A 155 4.64 -10.36 -14.24
C SER A 155 3.36 -9.60 -14.63
N ALA A 156 2.37 -9.48 -13.74
CA ALA A 156 1.21 -8.63 -13.97
C ALA A 156 1.56 -7.15 -13.83
N PHE A 157 2.37 -6.79 -12.81
CA PHE A 157 2.86 -5.43 -12.59
C PHE A 157 3.70 -4.91 -13.77
N GLU A 158 4.61 -5.73 -14.27
CA GLU A 158 5.46 -5.41 -15.43
C GLU A 158 4.64 -5.21 -16.70
N ARG A 159 3.66 -6.09 -16.97
CA ARG A 159 2.76 -5.97 -18.14
C ARG A 159 1.92 -4.71 -18.16
N ILE A 160 1.67 -4.09 -17.02
CA ILE A 160 0.92 -2.83 -16.93
C ILE A 160 1.84 -1.61 -16.78
N HIS A 161 3.17 -1.81 -16.85
CA HIS A 161 4.19 -0.77 -16.68
C HIS A 161 4.14 -0.07 -15.31
N GLY A 162 3.73 -0.81 -14.27
CA GLY A 162 3.73 -0.32 -12.88
C GLY A 162 2.69 0.74 -12.57
N PHE A 163 3.02 1.61 -11.59
CA PHE A 163 2.21 2.76 -11.21
C PHE A 163 2.36 3.89 -12.25
N ASN A 164 1.26 4.57 -12.55
CA ASN A 164 1.28 5.77 -13.37
C ASN A 164 1.82 6.97 -12.55
N GLU A 165 2.99 7.46 -12.94
CA GLU A 165 3.70 8.53 -12.20
C GLU A 165 3.08 9.92 -12.39
N SER A 166 2.15 10.08 -13.33
CA SER A 166 1.40 11.32 -13.49
C SER A 166 0.30 11.50 -12.43
N TYR A 167 -0.06 10.42 -11.71
CA TYR A 167 -1.07 10.45 -10.67
C TYR A 167 -0.47 10.81 -9.32
N HIS A 168 -1.06 11.81 -8.66
CA HIS A 168 -0.69 12.25 -7.31
C HIS A 168 -1.62 11.69 -6.23
N THR A 169 -2.78 11.18 -6.62
CA THR A 169 -3.77 10.50 -5.78
C THR A 169 -4.43 9.40 -6.60
N TYR A 170 -4.92 8.33 -5.94
CA TYR A 170 -5.55 7.17 -6.59
C TYR A 170 -4.66 6.39 -7.58
N GLU A 171 -3.33 6.61 -7.52
CA GLU A 171 -2.35 5.84 -8.29
C GLU A 171 -2.40 4.34 -7.98
N ASP A 172 -2.78 4.01 -6.75
CA ASP A 172 -2.98 2.66 -6.25
C ASP A 172 -4.26 2.01 -6.83
N CYS A 173 -5.36 2.75 -6.89
CA CYS A 173 -6.59 2.29 -7.51
C CYS A 173 -6.41 2.08 -9.03
N ASP A 174 -5.75 3.01 -9.73
CA ASP A 174 -5.42 2.87 -11.16
C ASP A 174 -4.58 1.61 -11.39
N MET A 175 -3.49 1.45 -10.64
CA MET A 175 -2.60 0.30 -10.77
C MET A 175 -3.35 -1.02 -10.54
N THR A 176 -4.19 -1.10 -9.49
CA THR A 176 -4.91 -2.34 -9.17
C THR A 176 -6.01 -2.67 -10.16
N MET A 177 -6.70 -1.68 -10.74
CA MET A 177 -7.63 -1.90 -11.85
C MET A 177 -6.92 -2.47 -13.08
N ARG A 178 -5.79 -1.87 -13.49
CA ARG A 178 -5.00 -2.37 -14.64
C ARG A 178 -4.42 -3.76 -14.38
N ALA A 179 -3.96 -4.05 -13.16
CA ALA A 179 -3.46 -5.37 -12.78
C ALA A 179 -4.59 -6.41 -12.75
N GLY A 180 -5.79 -6.04 -12.29
CA GLY A 180 -6.98 -6.90 -12.30
C GLY A 180 -7.41 -7.35 -13.70
N CYS A 181 -7.07 -6.57 -14.75
CA CYS A 181 -7.26 -7.00 -16.15
C CYS A 181 -6.25 -8.07 -16.61
N LYS A 182 -5.20 -8.36 -15.84
CA LYS A 182 -4.17 -9.36 -16.16
C LYS A 182 -4.35 -10.68 -15.41
N GLY A 183 -5.39 -10.82 -14.61
CA GLY A 183 -5.74 -11.99 -13.83
C GLY A 183 -6.71 -11.66 -12.70
N ARG A 184 -6.95 -12.61 -11.81
CA ARG A 184 -7.90 -12.42 -10.71
C ARG A 184 -7.42 -11.38 -9.71
N ALA A 185 -8.31 -10.47 -9.34
CA ALA A 185 -8.18 -9.65 -8.14
C ALA A 185 -8.84 -10.38 -6.95
N VAL A 186 -8.17 -10.41 -5.80
CA VAL A 186 -8.66 -11.16 -4.63
C VAL A 186 -8.63 -10.28 -3.38
N TYR A 187 -9.68 -10.35 -2.57
CA TYR A 187 -9.72 -9.83 -1.22
C TYR A 187 -9.65 -11.01 -0.25
N ASP A 188 -8.58 -11.09 0.54
CA ASP A 188 -8.34 -12.15 1.51
C ASP A 188 -8.34 -11.57 2.94
N GLU A 189 -9.21 -12.09 3.80
CA GLU A 189 -9.37 -11.61 5.19
C GLU A 189 -8.11 -11.86 6.06
N GLU A 190 -7.19 -12.71 5.63
CA GLU A 190 -5.94 -13.00 6.34
C GLU A 190 -4.78 -12.08 5.95
N ILE A 191 -4.89 -11.33 4.84
CA ILE A 191 -3.92 -10.31 4.44
C ILE A 191 -4.18 -9.02 5.23
N LYS A 192 -3.93 -9.05 6.53
CA LYS A 192 -4.28 -7.98 7.48
C LYS A 192 -3.14 -7.01 7.70
N VAL A 193 -3.45 -5.71 7.67
CA VAL A 193 -2.52 -4.66 8.06
C VAL A 193 -3.20 -3.65 8.98
N TYR A 194 -2.39 -2.93 9.77
CA TYR A 194 -2.84 -1.91 10.71
C TYR A 194 -2.20 -0.58 10.32
N SER A 195 -2.96 0.29 9.68
CA SER A 195 -2.49 1.60 9.20
C SER A 195 -2.80 2.71 10.20
N SER A 196 -1.97 3.75 10.20
CA SER A 196 -2.16 4.90 11.09
C SER A 196 -3.42 5.69 10.74
N ALA A 197 -4.26 5.95 11.73
CA ALA A 197 -5.45 6.78 11.60
C ALA A 197 -5.14 8.28 11.75
N ARG A 198 -3.84 8.67 11.78
CA ARG A 198 -3.38 10.05 12.06
C ARG A 198 -4.08 11.11 11.22
N ARG A 199 -4.38 10.81 9.95
CA ARG A 199 -5.07 11.75 9.05
C ARG A 199 -6.49 12.03 9.52
N ILE A 200 -7.27 10.99 9.81
CA ILE A 200 -8.65 11.14 10.25
C ILE A 200 -8.69 11.77 11.65
N VAL A 201 -7.78 11.37 12.52
CA VAL A 201 -7.68 11.96 13.88
C VAL A 201 -7.30 13.44 13.84
N LYS A 202 -6.32 13.83 13.00
CA LYS A 202 -5.86 15.23 12.89
C LYS A 202 -6.86 16.13 12.16
N TRP A 203 -7.48 15.65 11.10
CA TRP A 203 -8.43 16.44 10.29
C TRP A 203 -9.86 16.41 10.82
N GLY A 204 -10.24 15.36 11.53
CA GLY A 204 -11.62 15.01 11.81
C GLY A 204 -12.32 14.35 10.61
N ILE A 205 -13.43 13.63 10.89
CA ILE A 205 -14.16 12.87 9.88
C ILE A 205 -14.71 13.78 8.78
N ALA A 206 -15.28 14.95 9.13
CA ALA A 206 -15.89 15.86 8.15
C ALA A 206 -14.88 16.36 7.11
N LYS A 207 -13.70 16.84 7.52
CA LYS A 207 -12.65 17.30 6.61
C LYS A 207 -12.09 16.14 5.79
N TYR A 208 -11.93 14.96 6.40
CA TYR A 208 -11.49 13.75 5.70
C TYR A 208 -12.44 13.37 4.56
N LEU A 209 -13.74 13.34 4.81
CA LEU A 209 -14.77 13.03 3.80
C LEU A 209 -14.85 14.11 2.72
N ALA A 210 -14.81 15.38 3.10
CA ALA A 210 -14.80 16.52 2.17
C ALA A 210 -13.59 16.49 1.21
N PHE A 211 -12.48 15.91 1.62
CA PHE A 211 -11.32 15.69 0.76
C PHE A 211 -11.46 14.41 -0.07
N THR A 212 -11.88 13.30 0.54
CA THR A 212 -11.84 11.97 -0.09
C THR A 212 -12.95 11.80 -1.14
N ILE A 213 -14.19 12.25 -0.84
CA ILE A 213 -15.34 12.03 -1.74
C ILE A 213 -15.16 12.74 -3.08
N PRO A 214 -14.85 14.05 -3.16
CA PRO A 214 -14.65 14.70 -4.46
C PRO A 214 -13.51 14.10 -5.28
N ASN A 215 -12.40 13.73 -4.63
CA ASN A 215 -11.27 13.09 -5.30
C ASN A 215 -11.63 11.72 -5.86
N MET A 216 -12.41 10.93 -5.12
CA MET A 216 -12.93 9.65 -5.58
C MET A 216 -13.86 9.83 -6.79
N LEU A 217 -14.80 10.76 -6.72
CA LEU A 217 -15.70 11.06 -7.85
C LEU A 217 -14.93 11.53 -9.08
N ASN A 218 -13.95 12.41 -8.91
CA ASN A 218 -13.11 12.87 -10.01
C ASN A 218 -12.34 11.72 -10.66
N PHE A 219 -11.77 10.81 -9.86
CA PHE A 219 -11.05 9.65 -10.36
C PHE A 219 -11.96 8.72 -11.19
N TYR A 220 -13.16 8.36 -10.66
CA TYR A 220 -14.03 7.40 -11.32
C TYR A 220 -14.82 7.95 -12.52
N PHE A 221 -15.14 9.26 -12.53
CA PHE A 221 -16.02 9.85 -13.53
C PHE A 221 -15.34 10.84 -14.49
N ARG A 222 -14.17 11.38 -14.14
CA ARG A 222 -13.49 12.41 -14.95
C ARG A 222 -12.09 12.03 -15.38
N ASP A 223 -11.59 10.87 -14.96
CA ASP A 223 -10.22 10.39 -15.20
C ASP A 223 -9.13 11.44 -14.86
N SER A 224 -9.44 12.30 -13.89
CA SER A 224 -8.61 13.44 -13.51
C SER A 224 -8.40 13.43 -11.98
N PRO A 225 -7.41 12.67 -11.49
CA PRO A 225 -7.08 12.68 -10.07
C PRO A 225 -6.58 14.05 -9.63
N SER A 226 -6.87 14.43 -8.38
CA SER A 226 -6.43 15.71 -7.82
C SER A 226 -4.91 15.83 -7.82
N LYS A 227 -4.42 17.00 -8.21
CA LYS A 227 -2.99 17.35 -8.13
C LYS A 227 -2.57 17.75 -6.70
N ASN A 228 -3.52 17.98 -5.81
CA ASN A 228 -3.26 18.48 -4.45
C ASN A 228 -3.33 17.34 -3.44
N TYR A 229 -2.20 16.74 -3.12
CA TYR A 229 -2.04 15.83 -2.00
C TYR A 229 -1.28 16.54 -0.86
N GLU A 230 -1.94 16.76 0.28
CA GLU A 230 -1.31 17.30 1.48
C GLU A 230 -0.84 16.16 2.39
N PRO A 231 0.47 15.88 2.49
CA PRO A 231 0.97 14.83 3.38
C PRO A 231 0.84 15.28 4.83
N ILE A 232 0.29 14.43 5.70
CA ILE A 232 0.27 14.63 7.15
C ILE A 232 1.43 13.86 7.76
N ARG A 233 2.39 14.61 8.26
CA ARG A 233 3.61 14.11 8.91
C ARG A 233 3.60 14.42 10.40
#